data_c512392d3d988e9c0c0b909e6693e612
#
_entry.id   c512392d3d988e9c0c0b909e6693e612
#
_cell.length_a   1.000
_cell.length_b   1.000
_cell.length_c   1.000
_cell.angle_alpha   90.00
_cell.angle_beta   90.00
_cell.angle_gamma   90.00
#
_symmetry.space_group_name_H-M   'P 1'
#
loop_
_entity.id
_entity.type
_entity.pdbx_description
1 polymer ?
#
loop_
_entity_poly.entity_id
_entity_poly.type
_entity_poly.pdbx_seq_one_letter_code
_entity_poly.pdbx_strand_id
1 'polypeptide(L)'
;MDQIKAGAFLKDLRKDKGITQEQLAEELGVSGRTISRWETGKNMPDISLLVEIAEFFDVSIPEIIKGERKSENMKEEVKEVAETM
;
A
#
# COMPACT_ATOMS: atom_id res chain seq x y z
N MET A 1 7.77 4.53 -12.45
CA MET A 1 6.70 4.12 -11.52
C MET A 1 5.35 4.24 -12.21
N ASP A 2 4.52 3.22 -12.05
CA ASP A 2 3.15 3.25 -12.56
C ASP A 2 2.22 3.77 -11.48
N GLN A 3 1.82 5.02 -11.58
CA GLN A 3 0.97 5.67 -10.57
C GLN A 3 -0.41 5.02 -10.47
N ILE A 4 -0.94 4.55 -11.59
CA ILE A 4 -2.25 3.89 -11.61
C ILE A 4 -2.18 2.58 -10.85
N LYS A 5 -1.15 1.79 -11.10
CA LYS A 5 -0.95 0.51 -10.43
C LYS A 5 -0.67 0.68 -8.94
N ALA A 6 0.16 1.65 -8.59
CA ALA A 6 0.45 1.96 -7.20
C ALA A 6 -0.81 2.43 -6.46
N GLY A 7 -1.62 3.28 -7.11
CA GLY A 7 -2.87 3.75 -6.54
C GLY A 7 -3.87 2.63 -6.33
N ALA A 8 -3.99 1.72 -7.29
CA ALA A 8 -4.87 0.55 -7.17
C ALA A 8 -4.42 -0.33 -5.99
N PHE A 9 -3.13 -0.47 -5.79
CA PHE A 9 -2.58 -1.23 -4.67
C PHE A 9 -2.95 -0.59 -3.33
N LEU A 10 -2.86 0.73 -3.23
CA LEU A 10 -3.28 1.46 -2.02
C LEU A 10 -4.76 1.23 -1.73
N LYS A 11 -5.58 1.25 -2.76
CA LYS A 11 -7.01 1.00 -2.61
C LYS A 11 -7.27 -0.41 -2.10
N ASP A 12 -6.56 -1.39 -2.63
CA ASP A 12 -6.68 -2.78 -2.19
C ASP A 12 -6.27 -2.95 -0.73
N LEU A 13 -5.17 -2.32 -0.34
CA LEU A 13 -4.71 -2.34 1.06
C LEU A 13 -5.76 -1.74 1.98
N ARG A 14 -6.34 -0.61 1.57
CA ARG A 14 -7.38 0.05 2.36
C ARG A 14 -8.61 -0.83 2.51
N LYS A 15 -9.06 -1.43 1.41
CA LYS A 15 -10.23 -2.32 1.43
C LYS A 15 -9.99 -3.57 2.27
N ASP A 16 -8.80 -4.15 2.17
CA ASP A 16 -8.43 -5.31 2.97
C ASP A 16 -8.47 -5.00 4.46
N LYS A 17 -8.15 -3.77 4.82
CA LYS A 17 -8.21 -3.33 6.21
C LYS A 17 -9.63 -2.94 6.65
N GLY A 18 -10.56 -2.89 5.70
CA GLY A 18 -11.97 -2.59 5.98
C GLY A 18 -12.26 -1.15 6.34
N ILE A 19 -11.46 -0.21 5.84
CA ILE A 19 -11.64 1.20 6.16
C ILE A 19 -12.01 2.01 4.92
N THR A 20 -12.67 3.15 5.16
CA THR A 20 -13.07 4.07 4.10
C THR A 20 -11.93 5.01 3.73
N GLN A 21 -12.08 5.71 2.59
CA GLN A 21 -11.13 6.74 2.21
C GLN A 21 -11.02 7.82 3.28
N GLU A 22 -12.15 8.20 3.88
CA GLU A 22 -12.17 9.22 4.92
C GLU A 22 -11.45 8.77 6.18
N GLN A 23 -11.61 7.51 6.56
CA GLN A 23 -10.92 6.96 7.71
C GLN A 23 -9.41 6.94 7.49
N LEU A 24 -8.97 6.54 6.30
CA LEU A 24 -7.56 6.57 5.97
C LEU A 24 -7.02 8.00 5.93
N ALA A 25 -7.79 8.92 5.37
CA ALA A 25 -7.42 10.33 5.32
C ALA A 25 -7.20 10.89 6.73
N GLU A 26 -8.09 10.55 7.65
CA GLU A 26 -8.01 10.98 9.04
C GLU A 26 -6.73 10.42 9.70
N GLU A 27 -6.42 9.16 9.44
CA GLU A 27 -5.22 8.52 9.97
C GLU A 27 -3.94 9.20 9.48
N LEU A 28 -3.92 9.61 8.22
CA LEU A 28 -2.73 10.21 7.60
C LEU A 28 -2.70 11.74 7.69
N GLY A 29 -3.75 12.37 8.20
CA GLY A 29 -3.81 13.82 8.31
C GLY A 29 -4.00 14.53 6.98
N VAL A 30 -4.67 13.91 6.02
CA VAL A 30 -4.97 14.48 4.71
C VAL A 30 -6.47 14.44 4.45
N SER A 31 -6.92 14.99 3.31
CA SER A 31 -8.34 14.95 2.96
C SER A 31 -8.69 13.66 2.23
N GLY A 32 -9.98 13.29 2.29
CA GLY A 32 -10.47 12.14 1.52
C GLY A 32 -10.26 12.30 0.03
N ARG A 33 -10.33 13.54 -0.46
CA ARG A 33 -10.07 13.85 -1.85
C ARG A 33 -8.63 13.52 -2.24
N THR A 34 -7.68 13.75 -1.34
CA THR A 34 -6.29 13.39 -1.55
C THR A 34 -6.13 11.88 -1.70
N ILE A 35 -6.79 11.12 -0.82
CA ILE A 35 -6.76 9.65 -0.90
C ILE A 35 -7.34 9.18 -2.24
N SER A 36 -8.48 9.76 -2.64
CA SER A 36 -9.10 9.42 -3.91
C SER A 36 -8.17 9.65 -5.10
N ARG A 37 -7.43 10.75 -5.10
CA ARG A 37 -6.47 11.07 -6.15
C ARG A 37 -5.32 10.07 -6.21
N TRP A 38 -4.82 9.65 -5.05
CA TRP A 38 -3.80 8.62 -5.00
C TRP A 38 -4.32 7.30 -5.57
N GLU A 39 -5.51 6.88 -5.13
CA GLU A 39 -6.09 5.59 -5.53
C GLU A 39 -6.44 5.53 -7.02
N THR A 40 -6.68 6.67 -7.64
CA THR A 40 -6.97 6.73 -9.07
C THR A 40 -5.74 7.06 -9.92
N GLY A 41 -4.57 7.18 -9.29
CA GLY A 41 -3.32 7.41 -10.01
C GLY A 41 -3.11 8.82 -10.53
N LYS A 42 -3.86 9.79 -10.01
CA LYS A 42 -3.72 11.18 -10.44
C LYS A 42 -2.49 11.86 -9.86
N ASN A 43 -2.13 11.49 -8.65
CA ASN A 43 -0.85 11.89 -8.06
C ASN A 43 -0.44 10.87 -7.00
N MET A 44 0.73 11.06 -6.43
CA MET A 44 1.29 10.13 -5.46
C MET A 44 1.56 10.86 -4.14
N PRO A 45 1.53 10.13 -3.01
CA PRO A 45 1.97 10.70 -1.75
C PRO A 45 3.44 11.11 -1.82
N ASP A 46 3.83 12.14 -1.07
CA ASP A 46 5.24 12.46 -0.93
C ASP A 46 5.93 11.40 -0.06
N ILE A 47 7.26 11.50 0.04
CA ILE A 47 8.04 10.44 0.71
C ILE A 47 7.66 10.28 2.19
N SER A 48 7.36 11.35 2.89
CA SER A 48 7.01 11.26 4.30
C SER A 48 5.68 10.54 4.50
N LEU A 49 4.71 10.79 3.61
CA LEU A 49 3.43 10.10 3.64
C LEU A 49 3.56 8.65 3.20
N LEU A 50 4.46 8.36 2.24
CA LEU A 50 4.73 6.98 1.85
C LEU A 50 5.25 6.15 3.02
N VAL A 51 6.11 6.74 3.86
CA VAL A 51 6.60 6.06 5.05
C VAL A 51 5.46 5.76 6.01
N GLU A 52 4.58 6.72 6.25
CA GLU A 52 3.42 6.52 7.12
C GLU A 52 2.46 5.46 6.59
N ILE A 53 2.22 5.48 5.29
CA ILE A 53 1.35 4.48 4.63
C ILE A 53 1.96 3.09 4.76
N ALA A 54 3.25 2.97 4.50
CA ALA A 54 3.95 1.69 4.61
C ALA A 54 3.86 1.12 6.02
N GLU A 55 4.05 1.96 7.03
CA GLU A 55 3.92 1.55 8.43
C GLU A 55 2.50 1.16 8.78
N PHE A 56 1.53 1.95 8.34
CA PHE A 56 0.12 1.73 8.65
C PHE A 56 -0.38 0.40 8.08
N PHE A 57 0.00 0.09 6.85
CA PHE A 57 -0.43 -1.14 6.18
C PHE A 57 0.55 -2.30 6.33
N ASP A 58 1.66 -2.08 7.00
CA ASP A 58 2.71 -3.10 7.18
C ASP A 58 3.20 -3.66 5.85
N VAL A 59 3.53 -2.75 4.95
CA VAL A 59 4.14 -3.07 3.65
C VAL A 59 5.38 -2.21 3.47
N SER A 60 6.22 -2.57 2.52
CA SER A 60 7.42 -1.79 2.22
C SER A 60 7.09 -0.70 1.20
N ILE A 61 7.91 0.34 1.17
CA ILE A 61 7.78 1.41 0.16
C ILE A 61 7.95 0.85 -1.26
N PRO A 62 8.93 -0.04 -1.54
CA PRO A 62 9.02 -0.67 -2.86
C PRO A 62 7.76 -1.41 -3.28
N GLU A 63 7.07 -2.09 -2.35
CA GLU A 63 5.81 -2.75 -2.65
C GLU A 63 4.75 -1.74 -3.11
N ILE A 64 4.67 -0.58 -2.45
CA ILE A 64 3.73 0.47 -2.82
C ILE A 64 4.06 1.02 -4.20
N ILE A 65 5.33 1.33 -4.44
CA ILE A 65 5.79 1.92 -5.70
C ILE A 65 5.53 0.97 -6.87
N LYS A 66 5.78 -0.31 -6.67
CA LYS A 66 5.55 -1.33 -7.71
C LYS A 66 4.08 -1.73 -7.82
N GLY A 67 3.30 -1.46 -6.77
CA GLY A 67 1.91 -1.87 -6.73
C GLY A 67 1.74 -3.38 -6.61
N GLU A 68 2.67 -4.05 -5.95
CA GLU A 68 2.67 -5.50 -5.80
C GLU A 68 3.13 -5.90 -4.41
N ARG A 69 2.48 -6.91 -3.84
CA ARG A 69 2.88 -7.48 -2.55
C ARG A 69 4.01 -8.48 -2.75
N LYS A 70 5.21 -8.10 -2.35
CA LYS A 70 6.34 -9.03 -2.36
C LYS A 70 6.34 -9.95 -1.17
N SER A 71 5.79 -9.50 -0.04
CA SER A 71 5.82 -10.26 1.20
C SER A 71 5.13 -11.62 1.08
N GLU A 72 4.08 -11.74 0.27
CA GLU A 72 3.41 -13.01 0.05
C GLU A 72 4.32 -14.01 -0.65
N ASN A 73 5.01 -13.56 -1.69
CA ASN A 73 5.95 -14.40 -2.42
C ASN A 73 7.11 -14.81 -1.53
N MET A 74 7.59 -13.91 -0.71
CA MET A 74 8.67 -14.22 0.23
C MET A 74 8.23 -15.24 1.28
N LYS A 75 7.00 -15.15 1.75
CA LYS A 75 6.46 -16.11 2.71
C LYS A 75 6.39 -17.50 2.10
N GLU A 76 5.97 -17.61 0.86
CA GLU A 76 5.91 -18.89 0.17
C GLU A 76 7.30 -19.49 0.00
N GLU A 77 8.28 -18.68 -0.38
CA GLU A 77 9.65 -19.14 -0.53
C GLU A 77 10.23 -19.62 0.78
N VAL A 78 10.03 -18.87 1.85
CA VAL A 78 10.49 -19.25 3.18
C VAL A 78 9.82 -20.54 3.63
N LYS A 79 8.54 -20.69 3.36
CA LYS A 79 7.80 -21.89 3.70
C LYS A 79 8.34 -23.11 2.98
N GLU A 80 8.65 -22.98 1.69
CA GLU A 80 9.23 -24.07 0.91
C GLU A 80 10.58 -24.49 1.45
N VAL A 81 11.42 -23.52 1.79
CA VAL A 81 12.73 -23.80 2.37
C VAL A 81 12.58 -24.53 3.70
N ALA A 82 11.64 -24.13 4.52
CA ALA A 82 11.38 -24.78 5.79
C ALA A 82 10.91 -26.22 5.61
N GLU A 83 10.11 -26.47 4.60
CA GLU A 83 9.60 -27.80 4.30
C GLU A 83 10.70 -28.75 3.78
N THR A 84 11.67 -28.20 3.08
CA THR A 84 12.78 -29.01 2.55
C THR A 84 13.85 -29.27 3.57
N MET A 85 13.82 -28.62 4.69
CA MET A 85 14.76 -28.83 5.79
C MET A 85 14.23 -29.81 6.80
#